data_3784fa662b5b6fa35a1584c9d49211b2
#
_entry.id   3784fa662b5b6fa35a1584c9d49211b2
#
_cell.length_a   1.000
_cell.length_b   1.000
_cell.length_c   1.000
_cell.angle_alpha   90.00
_cell.angle_beta   90.00
_cell.angle_gamma   90.00
#
_symmetry.space_group_name_H-M   'P 1'
#
loop_
_entity.id
_entity.type
_entity.pdbx_description
1 polymer ?
#
loop_
_entity_poly.entity_id
_entity_poly.type
_entity_poly.pdbx_seq_one_letter_code
_entity_poly.pdbx_strand_id
1 'polypeptide(L)'
;MSLEVNITKKLNGFTLRSDLTAGNTATAILGASGCGKSMTLRCIAGIVKPDKGRIVLDGRVLFDSGQHIDLPPQQRGVGLLFQNYALFPNMTVEQNILCGLKAEKDKAARKARCAEMLQAMRLESLAKRYPAQLSGGQQQRVAIARSLINNPSILLADEPTGNLDSTTSKEVLHMFKDLNRQQGITVILVTHDPKIAAFTDRAINMADGLICEGISDMLSKDDV
;
A
#
# COMPACT_ATOMS: atom_id res chain seq x y z
N MET A 1 -16.39 -0.60 3.52
CA MET A 1 -15.18 -1.43 3.51
C MET A 1 -14.53 -1.38 4.89
N SER A 2 -14.09 -2.51 5.44
CA SER A 2 -13.44 -2.60 6.75
C SER A 2 -12.25 -3.54 6.70
N LEU A 3 -11.12 -3.11 7.25
CA LEU A 3 -9.96 -3.94 7.56
C LEU A 3 -9.86 -4.05 9.08
N GLU A 4 -9.73 -5.28 9.57
CA GLU A 4 -9.47 -5.59 10.97
C GLU A 4 -8.17 -6.40 11.05
N VAL A 5 -7.23 -5.93 11.84
CA VAL A 5 -5.92 -6.54 12.03
C VAL A 5 -5.66 -6.69 13.51
N ASN A 6 -5.54 -7.91 13.99
CA ASN A 6 -5.06 -8.23 15.33
C ASN A 6 -4.04 -9.34 15.20
N ILE A 7 -2.77 -8.98 15.19
CA ILE A 7 -1.67 -9.93 14.92
C ILE A 7 -0.51 -9.75 15.87
N THR A 8 0.21 -10.84 16.08
CA THR A 8 1.51 -10.86 16.76
C THR A 8 2.55 -11.49 15.84
N LYS A 9 3.72 -10.84 15.73
CA LYS A 9 4.89 -11.35 15.00
C LYS A 9 6.14 -11.13 15.82
N LYS A 10 6.87 -12.20 16.13
CA LYS A 10 8.19 -12.12 16.76
C LYS A 10 9.22 -11.72 15.71
N LEU A 11 9.99 -10.71 16.01
CA LEU A 11 11.09 -10.20 15.20
C LEU A 11 12.38 -10.25 16.02
N ASN A 12 13.54 -10.12 15.34
CA ASN A 12 14.81 -10.03 16.04
C ASN A 12 14.85 -8.71 16.84
N GLY A 13 14.81 -8.80 18.18
CA GLY A 13 14.90 -7.66 19.09
C GLY A 13 13.58 -7.17 19.68
N PHE A 14 12.42 -7.42 19.05
CA PHE A 14 11.13 -7.04 19.62
C PHE A 14 9.96 -7.90 19.10
N THR A 15 8.80 -7.74 19.70
CA THR A 15 7.56 -8.40 19.25
C THR A 15 6.59 -7.37 18.71
N LEU A 16 6.29 -7.44 17.43
CA LEU A 16 5.22 -6.66 16.81
C LEU A 16 3.86 -7.17 17.33
N ARG A 17 3.03 -6.25 17.83
CA ARG A 17 1.62 -6.47 18.16
C ARG A 17 0.82 -5.35 17.50
N SER A 18 0.15 -5.67 16.41
CA SER A 18 -0.63 -4.69 15.66
C SER A 18 -2.11 -5.01 15.86
N ASP A 19 -2.81 -4.11 16.54
CA ASP A 19 -4.25 -4.11 16.70
C ASP A 19 -4.80 -2.82 16.10
N LEU A 20 -5.37 -2.92 14.90
CA LEU A 20 -5.90 -1.75 14.20
C LEU A 20 -7.12 -2.10 13.36
N THR A 21 -7.97 -1.10 13.18
CA THR A 21 -9.08 -1.13 12.24
C THR A 21 -8.94 0.03 11.25
N ALA A 22 -9.29 -0.21 9.99
CA ALA A 22 -9.38 0.86 8.99
C ALA A 22 -10.69 0.72 8.21
N GLY A 23 -11.37 1.84 8.02
CA GLY A 23 -12.57 1.95 7.19
C GLY A 23 -12.23 2.37 5.76
N ASN A 24 -13.24 2.90 5.04
CA ASN A 24 -13.05 3.45 3.70
C ASN A 24 -12.45 4.86 3.76
N THR A 25 -11.25 4.98 4.27
CA THR A 25 -10.52 6.23 4.47
C THR A 25 -9.06 6.09 4.03
N ALA A 26 -8.39 7.21 3.83
CA ALA A 26 -6.94 7.25 3.76
C ALA A 26 -6.38 7.32 5.20
N THR A 27 -5.65 6.28 5.62
CA THR A 27 -5.10 6.15 6.98
C THR A 27 -3.58 6.11 6.92
N ALA A 28 -2.90 6.92 7.74
CA ALA A 28 -1.46 6.82 7.93
C ALA A 28 -1.12 6.01 9.19
N ILE A 29 -0.07 5.19 9.13
CA ILE A 29 0.60 4.62 10.30
C ILE A 29 1.92 5.39 10.46
N LEU A 30 1.99 6.23 11.47
CA LEU A 30 3.12 7.09 11.78
C LEU A 30 4.00 6.46 12.87
N GLY A 31 5.31 6.58 12.75
CA GLY A 31 6.25 6.12 13.78
C GLY A 31 7.69 6.11 13.31
N ALA A 32 8.62 5.93 14.22
CA ALA A 32 10.06 5.89 13.94
C ALA A 32 10.43 4.73 13.00
N SER A 33 11.58 4.83 12.33
CA SER A 33 12.12 3.72 11.54
C SER A 33 12.37 2.50 12.44
N GLY A 34 12.02 1.31 11.92
CA GLY A 34 12.22 0.05 12.67
C GLY A 34 11.11 -0.31 13.66
N CYS A 35 10.13 0.55 13.94
CA CYS A 35 9.07 0.24 14.92
C CYS A 35 8.03 -0.81 14.46
N GLY A 36 8.10 -1.33 13.22
CA GLY A 36 7.23 -2.44 12.78
C GLY A 36 6.21 -2.06 11.69
N LYS A 37 6.11 -0.81 11.23
CA LYS A 37 5.14 -0.33 10.23
C LYS A 37 5.13 -1.16 8.95
N SER A 38 6.27 -1.26 8.28
CA SER A 38 6.42 -2.04 7.03
C SER A 38 6.12 -3.52 7.24
N MET A 39 6.46 -4.06 8.42
CA MET A 39 6.17 -5.45 8.78
C MET A 39 4.66 -5.68 8.90
N THR A 40 3.92 -4.74 9.50
CA THR A 40 2.46 -4.78 9.56
C THR A 40 1.86 -4.84 8.16
N LEU A 41 2.29 -3.95 7.23
CA LEU A 41 1.81 -3.99 5.84
C LEU A 41 2.12 -5.32 5.15
N ARG A 42 3.33 -5.87 5.34
CA ARG A 42 3.72 -7.16 4.75
C ARG A 42 2.91 -8.33 5.32
N CYS A 43 2.53 -8.27 6.60
CA CYS A 43 1.62 -9.25 7.20
C CYS A 43 0.22 -9.16 6.60
N ILE A 44 -0.34 -7.96 6.42
CA ILE A 44 -1.66 -7.76 5.79
C ILE A 44 -1.63 -8.27 4.34
N ALA A 45 -0.58 -7.93 3.58
CA ALA A 45 -0.41 -8.36 2.20
C ALA A 45 -0.15 -9.87 2.04
N GLY A 46 0.17 -10.59 3.12
CA GLY A 46 0.47 -12.03 3.09
C GLY A 46 1.88 -12.39 2.62
N ILE A 47 2.79 -11.41 2.57
CA ILE A 47 4.20 -11.63 2.25
C ILE A 47 4.94 -12.24 3.44
N VAL A 48 4.54 -11.81 4.65
CA VAL A 48 5.06 -12.35 5.90
C VAL A 48 3.89 -12.96 6.67
N LYS A 49 4.05 -14.19 7.11
CA LYS A 49 3.05 -14.86 7.95
C LYS A 49 3.17 -14.37 9.39
N PRO A 50 2.09 -13.86 10.02
CA PRO A 50 2.04 -13.61 11.45
C PRO A 50 2.23 -14.91 12.25
N ASP A 51 2.71 -14.81 13.49
CA ASP A 51 2.84 -15.99 14.36
C ASP A 51 1.50 -16.32 15.02
N LYS A 52 0.69 -15.28 15.35
CA LYS A 52 -0.64 -15.44 15.96
C LYS A 52 -1.56 -14.31 15.51
N GLY A 53 -2.86 -14.55 15.65
CA GLY A 53 -3.88 -13.52 15.47
C GLY A 53 -4.74 -13.74 14.25
N ARG A 54 -5.39 -12.65 13.80
CA ARG A 54 -6.40 -12.67 12.73
C ARG A 54 -6.32 -11.41 11.88
N ILE A 55 -6.55 -11.55 10.59
CA ILE A 55 -6.70 -10.44 9.62
C ILE A 55 -7.98 -10.67 8.84
N VAL A 56 -8.87 -9.68 8.84
CA VAL A 56 -10.16 -9.71 8.12
C VAL A 56 -10.26 -8.50 7.21
N LEU A 57 -10.66 -8.70 5.98
CA LEU A 57 -10.95 -7.65 5.00
C LEU A 57 -12.37 -7.84 4.46
N ASP A 58 -13.26 -6.89 4.70
CA ASP A 58 -14.67 -6.92 4.30
C ASP A 58 -15.39 -8.20 4.73
N GLY A 59 -15.19 -8.62 5.98
CA GLY A 59 -15.75 -9.86 6.52
C GLY A 59 -15.05 -11.14 6.05
N ARG A 60 -14.14 -11.05 5.07
CA ARG A 60 -13.37 -12.20 4.58
C ARG A 60 -12.10 -12.38 5.41
N VAL A 61 -11.93 -13.56 5.99
CA VAL A 61 -10.73 -13.92 6.74
C VAL A 61 -9.56 -14.15 5.79
N LEU A 62 -8.52 -13.35 5.91
CA LEU A 62 -7.27 -13.47 5.13
C LEU A 62 -6.23 -14.31 5.86
N PHE A 63 -6.19 -14.19 7.18
CA PHE A 63 -5.32 -14.95 8.07
C PHE A 63 -6.05 -15.22 9.39
N ASP A 64 -5.93 -16.43 9.91
CA ASP A 64 -6.39 -16.80 11.25
C ASP A 64 -5.55 -17.97 11.78
N SER A 65 -4.75 -17.71 12.82
CA SER A 65 -3.87 -18.73 13.41
C SER A 65 -4.62 -19.84 14.13
N GLY A 66 -5.83 -19.55 14.66
CA GLY A 66 -6.66 -20.55 15.36
C GLY A 66 -7.39 -21.47 14.40
N GLN A 67 -7.81 -20.95 13.24
CA GLN A 67 -8.51 -21.70 12.19
C GLN A 67 -7.56 -22.24 11.11
N HIS A 68 -6.25 -22.03 11.23
CA HIS A 68 -5.24 -22.42 10.23
C HIS A 68 -5.48 -21.82 8.83
N ILE A 69 -6.08 -20.63 8.75
CA ILE A 69 -6.29 -19.92 7.49
C ILE A 69 -5.09 -19.02 7.23
N ASP A 70 -4.52 -19.12 6.02
CA ASP A 70 -3.44 -18.25 5.54
C ASP A 70 -3.54 -18.12 4.02
N LEU A 71 -4.31 -17.14 3.56
CA LEU A 71 -4.47 -16.91 2.13
C LEU A 71 -3.17 -16.38 1.52
N PRO A 72 -2.74 -16.91 0.37
CA PRO A 72 -1.58 -16.37 -0.34
C PRO A 72 -1.86 -14.94 -0.83
N PRO A 73 -0.82 -14.10 -1.04
CA PRO A 73 -0.96 -12.68 -1.42
C PRO A 73 -1.91 -12.45 -2.61
N GLN A 74 -1.85 -13.32 -3.61
CA GLN A 74 -2.66 -13.21 -4.84
C GLN A 74 -4.16 -13.35 -4.60
N GLN A 75 -4.56 -13.95 -3.49
CA GLN A 75 -5.97 -14.18 -3.12
C GLN A 75 -6.50 -13.16 -2.12
N ARG A 76 -5.66 -12.24 -1.61
CA ARG A 76 -6.07 -11.31 -0.55
C ARG A 76 -6.83 -10.09 -1.07
N GLY A 77 -6.74 -9.77 -2.37
CA GLY A 77 -7.35 -8.54 -2.92
C GLY A 77 -6.68 -7.26 -2.43
N VAL A 78 -5.39 -7.34 -2.10
CA VAL A 78 -4.59 -6.26 -1.53
C VAL A 78 -3.56 -5.80 -2.55
N GLY A 79 -3.49 -4.51 -2.82
CA GLY A 79 -2.39 -3.88 -3.54
C GLY A 79 -1.28 -3.48 -2.57
N LEU A 80 -0.01 -3.71 -2.91
CA LEU A 80 1.12 -3.29 -2.11
C LEU A 80 2.13 -2.50 -2.94
N LEU A 81 2.40 -1.28 -2.49
CA LEU A 81 3.45 -0.42 -3.00
C LEU A 81 4.66 -0.49 -2.04
N PHE A 82 5.78 -0.98 -2.53
CA PHE A 82 7.03 -1.07 -1.79
C PHE A 82 7.78 0.26 -1.78
N GLN A 83 8.55 0.52 -0.74
CA GLN A 83 9.37 1.73 -0.58
C GLN A 83 10.33 1.98 -1.75
N ASN A 84 10.92 0.94 -2.33
CA ASN A 84 11.83 1.01 -3.48
C ASN A 84 11.12 0.70 -4.81
N TYR A 85 9.79 0.84 -4.85
CA TYR A 85 8.93 0.54 -6.01
C TYR A 85 8.96 -0.93 -6.49
N ALA A 86 10.03 -1.68 -6.21
CA ALA A 86 10.24 -3.08 -6.59
C ALA A 86 9.90 -3.38 -8.06
N LEU A 87 10.27 -2.47 -8.98
CA LEU A 87 10.09 -2.69 -10.42
C LEU A 87 11.08 -3.74 -10.91
N PHE A 88 10.64 -4.55 -11.84
CA PHE A 88 11.50 -5.51 -12.54
C PHE A 88 12.36 -4.76 -13.56
N PRO A 89 13.70 -4.69 -13.36
CA PRO A 89 14.57 -3.83 -14.17
C PRO A 89 14.63 -4.26 -15.65
N ASN A 90 14.45 -5.55 -15.92
CA ASN A 90 14.50 -6.15 -17.25
C ASN A 90 13.12 -6.21 -17.94
N MET A 91 12.10 -5.55 -17.39
CA MET A 91 10.77 -5.45 -17.96
C MET A 91 10.45 -4.01 -18.31
N THR A 92 9.76 -3.80 -19.42
CA THR A 92 9.23 -2.46 -19.75
C THR A 92 8.14 -2.02 -18.77
N VAL A 93 7.71 -0.76 -18.84
CA VAL A 93 6.57 -0.24 -18.07
C VAL A 93 5.33 -1.11 -18.24
N GLU A 94 4.94 -1.38 -19.50
CA GLU A 94 3.80 -2.24 -19.84
C GLU A 94 3.94 -3.64 -19.23
N GLN A 95 5.11 -4.25 -19.34
CA GLN A 95 5.38 -5.57 -18.77
C GLN A 95 5.35 -5.57 -17.24
N ASN A 96 5.87 -4.53 -16.60
CA ASN A 96 5.79 -4.37 -15.14
C ASN A 96 4.34 -4.29 -14.67
N ILE A 97 3.48 -3.56 -15.37
CA ILE A 97 2.05 -3.46 -15.03
C ILE A 97 1.37 -4.81 -15.28
N LEU A 98 1.58 -5.41 -16.43
CA LEU A 98 0.96 -6.69 -16.82
C LEU A 98 1.34 -7.88 -15.92
N CYS A 99 2.49 -7.82 -15.24
CA CYS A 99 2.87 -8.93 -14.34
C CYS A 99 1.92 -9.06 -13.15
N GLY A 100 1.17 -8.01 -12.80
CA GLY A 100 0.10 -8.06 -11.80
C GLY A 100 -1.11 -8.90 -12.25
N LEU A 101 -1.40 -8.98 -13.55
CA LEU A 101 -2.56 -9.69 -14.12
C LEU A 101 -2.31 -11.17 -14.44
N LYS A 102 -1.56 -11.90 -13.63
CA LYS A 102 -1.25 -13.31 -13.92
C LYS A 102 -2.48 -14.22 -13.92
N ALA A 103 -3.51 -13.89 -13.17
CA ALA A 103 -4.74 -14.69 -13.07
C ALA A 103 -5.66 -14.55 -14.31
N GLU A 104 -5.58 -13.42 -15.03
CA GLU A 104 -6.36 -13.17 -16.23
C GLU A 104 -5.75 -13.93 -17.43
N LYS A 105 -6.52 -14.82 -18.05
CA LYS A 105 -6.08 -15.67 -19.17
C LYS A 105 -6.35 -15.04 -20.53
N ASP A 106 -7.35 -14.17 -20.61
CA ASP A 106 -7.67 -13.49 -21.88
C ASP A 106 -6.63 -12.41 -22.19
N LYS A 107 -5.90 -12.59 -23.27
CA LYS A 107 -4.87 -11.67 -23.74
C LYS A 107 -5.44 -10.30 -24.16
N ALA A 108 -6.64 -10.27 -24.72
CA ALA A 108 -7.28 -9.02 -25.14
C ALA A 108 -7.71 -8.21 -23.91
N ALA A 109 -8.36 -8.84 -22.93
CA ALA A 109 -8.74 -8.23 -21.66
C ALA A 109 -7.52 -7.69 -20.90
N ARG A 110 -6.43 -8.47 -20.83
CA ARG A 110 -5.17 -8.03 -20.23
C ARG A 110 -4.60 -6.77 -20.88
N LYS A 111 -4.59 -6.75 -22.24
CA LYS A 111 -4.08 -5.60 -23.00
C LYS A 111 -4.95 -4.37 -22.81
N ALA A 112 -6.27 -4.53 -22.86
CA ALA A 112 -7.22 -3.44 -22.62
C ALA A 112 -7.03 -2.86 -21.20
N ARG A 113 -6.99 -3.70 -20.18
CA ARG A 113 -6.80 -3.27 -18.80
C ARG A 113 -5.45 -2.57 -18.57
N CYS A 114 -4.40 -3.05 -19.22
CA CYS A 114 -3.09 -2.39 -19.18
C CYS A 114 -3.13 -1.00 -19.82
N ALA A 115 -3.81 -0.86 -20.97
CA ALA A 115 -3.95 0.43 -21.65
C ALA A 115 -4.73 1.44 -20.81
N GLU A 116 -5.84 1.03 -20.17
CA GLU A 116 -6.59 1.85 -19.22
C GLU A 116 -5.69 2.33 -18.07
N MET A 117 -4.88 1.44 -17.52
CA MET A 117 -4.00 1.77 -16.41
C MET A 117 -2.85 2.71 -16.82
N LEU A 118 -2.27 2.50 -18.02
CA LEU A 118 -1.28 3.41 -18.59
C LEU A 118 -1.86 4.82 -18.77
N GLN A 119 -3.08 4.93 -19.28
CA GLN A 119 -3.79 6.21 -19.46
C GLN A 119 -4.07 6.87 -18.10
N ALA A 120 -4.64 6.14 -17.14
CA ALA A 120 -4.96 6.66 -15.81
C ALA A 120 -3.72 7.21 -15.08
N MET A 121 -2.55 6.61 -15.32
CA MET A 121 -1.28 7.02 -14.72
C MET A 121 -0.44 7.98 -15.61
N ARG A 122 -0.94 8.37 -16.77
CA ARG A 122 -0.23 9.21 -17.76
C ARG A 122 1.14 8.62 -18.16
N LEU A 123 1.14 7.33 -18.48
CA LEU A 123 2.34 6.53 -18.81
C LEU A 123 2.35 6.01 -20.26
N GLU A 124 1.39 6.40 -21.11
CA GLU A 124 1.20 5.85 -22.47
C GLU A 124 2.47 5.98 -23.31
N SER A 125 3.08 7.17 -23.31
CA SER A 125 4.31 7.44 -24.07
C SER A 125 5.55 6.71 -23.53
N LEU A 126 5.45 6.17 -22.31
CA LEU A 126 6.54 5.49 -21.61
C LEU A 126 6.36 3.96 -21.59
N ALA A 127 5.27 3.41 -22.18
CA ALA A 127 4.90 2.00 -22.09
C ALA A 127 6.03 1.02 -22.46
N LYS A 128 6.88 1.40 -23.41
CA LYS A 128 8.02 0.59 -23.91
C LYS A 128 9.37 0.92 -23.23
N ARG A 129 9.40 1.89 -22.31
CA ARG A 129 10.63 2.24 -21.56
C ARG A 129 10.90 1.23 -20.44
N TYR A 130 12.16 1.10 -20.09
CA TYR A 130 12.64 0.32 -18.94
C TYR A 130 12.73 1.21 -17.69
N PRO A 131 12.67 0.67 -16.46
CA PRO A 131 12.74 1.45 -15.23
C PRO A 131 13.95 2.41 -15.15
N ALA A 132 15.12 2.01 -15.63
CA ALA A 132 16.31 2.85 -15.66
C ALA A 132 16.18 4.11 -16.54
N GLN A 133 15.18 4.18 -17.41
CA GLN A 133 14.91 5.31 -18.31
C GLN A 133 13.83 6.25 -17.76
N LEU A 134 13.37 6.04 -16.54
CA LEU A 134 12.27 6.76 -15.90
C LEU A 134 12.79 7.62 -14.74
N SER A 135 12.15 8.78 -14.53
CA SER A 135 12.33 9.54 -13.29
C SER A 135 11.75 8.79 -12.08
N GLY A 136 12.13 9.16 -10.86
CA GLY A 136 11.59 8.56 -9.64
C GLY A 136 10.05 8.61 -9.58
N GLY A 137 9.45 9.75 -9.90
CA GLY A 137 7.99 9.88 -9.94
C GLY A 137 7.33 9.02 -11.02
N GLN A 138 7.97 8.84 -12.19
CA GLN A 138 7.48 7.93 -13.23
C GLN A 138 7.57 6.46 -12.78
N GLN A 139 8.68 6.06 -12.16
CA GLN A 139 8.82 4.71 -11.59
C GLN A 139 7.76 4.43 -10.53
N GLN A 140 7.46 5.39 -9.69
CA GLN A 140 6.40 5.27 -8.69
C GLN A 140 5.02 5.11 -9.32
N ARG A 141 4.68 5.92 -10.32
CA ARG A 141 3.40 5.77 -11.05
C ARG A 141 3.27 4.36 -11.67
N VAL A 142 4.36 3.79 -12.20
CA VAL A 142 4.37 2.40 -12.68
C VAL A 142 4.10 1.40 -11.54
N ALA A 143 4.70 1.60 -10.37
CA ALA A 143 4.49 0.73 -9.21
C ALA A 143 3.06 0.83 -8.67
N ILE A 144 2.48 2.04 -8.63
CA ILE A 144 1.08 2.26 -8.28
C ILE A 144 0.16 1.56 -9.31
N ALA A 145 0.38 1.77 -10.61
CA ALA A 145 -0.36 1.10 -11.68
C ALA A 145 -0.36 -0.42 -11.50
N ARG A 146 0.81 -1.00 -11.25
CA ARG A 146 0.96 -2.45 -11.00
C ARG A 146 0.20 -2.92 -9.77
N SER A 147 0.17 -2.13 -8.70
CA SER A 147 -0.54 -2.48 -7.46
C SER A 147 -2.06 -2.41 -7.62
N LEU A 148 -2.56 -1.56 -8.53
CA LEU A 148 -3.98 -1.32 -8.76
C LEU A 148 -4.58 -2.16 -9.89
N ILE A 149 -3.77 -2.82 -10.73
CA ILE A 149 -4.23 -3.49 -11.95
C ILE A 149 -5.30 -4.56 -11.72
N ASN A 150 -5.31 -5.19 -10.55
CA ASN A 150 -6.29 -6.22 -10.14
C ASN A 150 -7.49 -5.66 -9.38
N ASN A 151 -7.75 -4.34 -9.41
CA ASN A 151 -8.81 -3.69 -8.64
C ASN A 151 -8.82 -4.11 -7.16
N PRO A 152 -7.74 -3.89 -6.43
CA PRO A 152 -7.70 -4.26 -5.02
C PRO A 152 -8.69 -3.41 -4.22
N SER A 153 -9.27 -3.99 -3.17
CA SER A 153 -10.12 -3.25 -2.24
C SER A 153 -9.30 -2.30 -1.37
N ILE A 154 -8.04 -2.62 -1.13
CA ILE A 154 -7.13 -1.84 -0.28
C ILE A 154 -5.76 -1.68 -0.94
N LEU A 155 -5.21 -0.47 -0.88
CA LEU A 155 -3.84 -0.15 -1.26
C LEU A 155 -2.99 0.09 0.00
N LEU A 156 -1.95 -0.70 0.17
CA LEU A 156 -0.94 -0.54 1.21
C LEU A 156 0.29 0.15 0.60
N ALA A 157 0.78 1.23 1.19
CA ALA A 157 1.91 1.99 0.67
C ALA A 157 3.02 2.15 1.73
N ASP A 158 4.18 1.57 1.47
CA ASP A 158 5.34 1.58 2.36
C ASP A 158 6.25 2.77 1.99
N GLU A 159 6.26 3.83 2.82
CA GLU A 159 7.04 5.06 2.63
C GLU A 159 6.90 5.64 1.19
N PRO A 160 5.67 5.90 0.71
CA PRO A 160 5.43 6.12 -0.72
C PRO A 160 6.09 7.37 -1.30
N THR A 161 6.54 8.29 -0.48
CA THR A 161 7.11 9.57 -0.91
C THR A 161 8.57 9.75 -0.50
N GLY A 162 9.17 8.76 0.17
CA GLY A 162 10.50 8.87 0.75
C GLY A 162 11.66 9.12 -0.23
N ASN A 163 11.47 8.81 -1.52
CA ASN A 163 12.49 8.98 -2.57
C ASN A 163 12.11 10.06 -3.59
N LEU A 164 11.18 10.97 -3.27
CA LEU A 164 10.67 11.97 -4.19
C LEU A 164 10.93 13.39 -3.70
N ASP A 165 10.98 14.32 -4.64
CA ASP A 165 10.92 15.75 -4.34
C ASP A 165 9.53 16.14 -3.79
N SER A 166 9.44 17.32 -3.19
CA SER A 166 8.24 17.79 -2.52
C SER A 166 7.03 17.96 -3.46
N THR A 167 7.26 18.34 -4.71
CA THR A 167 6.19 18.53 -5.70
C THR A 167 5.61 17.18 -6.12
N THR A 168 6.47 16.25 -6.51
CA THR A 168 6.06 14.88 -6.88
C THR A 168 5.39 14.15 -5.71
N SER A 169 5.89 14.37 -4.48
CA SER A 169 5.27 13.81 -3.26
C SER A 169 3.82 14.26 -3.09
N LYS A 170 3.53 15.55 -3.28
CA LYS A 170 2.16 16.08 -3.22
C LYS A 170 1.27 15.47 -4.30
N GLU A 171 1.76 15.35 -5.55
CA GLU A 171 1.00 14.70 -6.63
C GLU A 171 0.59 13.26 -6.26
N VAL A 172 1.49 12.49 -5.69
CA VAL A 172 1.22 11.11 -5.28
C VAL A 172 0.20 11.04 -4.13
N LEU A 173 0.31 11.91 -3.13
CA LEU A 173 -0.64 11.97 -2.03
C LEU A 173 -2.04 12.40 -2.51
N HIS A 174 -2.13 13.35 -3.44
CA HIS A 174 -3.41 13.70 -4.08
C HIS A 174 -3.98 12.51 -4.86
N MET A 175 -3.15 11.78 -5.62
CA MET A 175 -3.58 10.56 -6.30
C MET A 175 -4.17 9.53 -5.33
N PHE A 176 -3.57 9.31 -4.16
CA PHE A 176 -4.12 8.40 -3.15
C PHE A 176 -5.47 8.88 -2.61
N LYS A 177 -5.65 10.18 -2.38
CA LYS A 177 -6.95 10.74 -2.00
C LYS A 177 -8.00 10.54 -3.09
N ASP A 178 -7.62 10.74 -4.35
CA ASP A 178 -8.53 10.55 -5.49
C ASP A 178 -8.92 9.07 -5.64
N LEU A 179 -7.98 8.13 -5.49
CA LEU A 179 -8.28 6.70 -5.48
C LEU A 179 -9.27 6.33 -4.37
N ASN A 180 -9.09 6.89 -3.17
CA ASN A 180 -10.02 6.67 -2.08
C ASN A 180 -11.40 7.27 -2.36
N ARG A 181 -11.47 8.56 -2.72
CA ARG A 181 -12.74 9.29 -2.87
C ARG A 181 -13.55 8.89 -4.08
N GLN A 182 -12.87 8.65 -5.23
CA GLN A 182 -13.55 8.39 -6.51
C GLN A 182 -13.78 6.90 -6.74
N GLN A 183 -12.86 6.04 -6.30
CA GLN A 183 -12.91 4.60 -6.54
C GLN A 183 -13.25 3.77 -5.30
N GLY A 184 -13.36 4.39 -4.12
CA GLY A 184 -13.67 3.72 -2.87
C GLY A 184 -12.58 2.78 -2.37
N ILE A 185 -11.34 2.91 -2.88
CA ILE A 185 -10.20 2.11 -2.44
C ILE A 185 -9.73 2.62 -1.09
N THR A 186 -9.67 1.77 -0.07
CA THR A 186 -9.02 2.13 1.20
C THR A 186 -7.52 2.27 0.99
N VAL A 187 -6.93 3.33 1.52
CA VAL A 187 -5.48 3.53 1.45
C VAL A 187 -4.89 3.49 2.85
N ILE A 188 -3.91 2.61 3.06
CA ILE A 188 -3.09 2.63 4.28
C ILE A 188 -1.65 2.91 3.87
N LEU A 189 -1.11 4.02 4.31
CA LEU A 189 0.29 4.35 4.10
C LEU A 189 1.06 4.32 5.41
N VAL A 190 2.31 3.92 5.36
CA VAL A 190 3.23 4.06 6.49
C VAL A 190 4.24 5.16 6.19
N THR A 191 4.56 5.95 7.20
CA THR A 191 5.50 7.05 7.08
C THR A 191 6.14 7.37 8.43
N HIS A 192 7.28 8.01 8.41
CA HIS A 192 7.89 8.64 9.58
C HIS A 192 7.74 10.17 9.56
N ASP A 193 7.16 10.74 8.48
CA ASP A 193 6.97 12.17 8.31
C ASP A 193 5.55 12.59 8.75
N PRO A 194 5.42 13.41 9.83
CA PRO A 194 4.13 13.92 10.29
C PRO A 194 3.38 14.73 9.22
N LYS A 195 4.10 15.43 8.33
CA LYS A 195 3.47 16.22 7.26
C LYS A 195 2.74 15.32 6.27
N ILE A 196 3.28 14.14 5.97
CA ILE A 196 2.63 13.16 5.11
C ILE A 196 1.42 12.55 5.82
N ALA A 197 1.54 12.24 7.11
CA ALA A 197 0.42 11.74 7.91
C ALA A 197 -0.74 12.75 7.95
N ALA A 198 -0.46 14.04 8.04
CA ALA A 198 -1.47 15.10 8.02
C ALA A 198 -2.28 15.19 6.71
N PHE A 199 -1.77 14.62 5.61
CA PHE A 199 -2.52 14.51 4.35
C PHE A 199 -3.60 13.43 4.39
N THR A 200 -3.58 12.52 5.35
CA THR A 200 -4.58 11.44 5.45
C THR A 200 -5.76 11.86 6.31
N ASP A 201 -6.86 11.10 6.21
CA ASP A 201 -8.06 11.36 7.00
C ASP A 201 -7.90 10.92 8.46
N ARG A 202 -6.98 9.98 8.72
CA ARG A 202 -6.70 9.41 10.04
C ARG A 202 -5.22 9.06 10.16
N ALA A 203 -4.62 9.34 11.32
CA ALA A 203 -3.29 8.90 11.67
C ALA A 203 -3.33 7.95 12.89
N ILE A 204 -2.55 6.87 12.81
CA ILE A 204 -2.36 5.88 13.87
C ILE A 204 -0.87 5.91 14.22
N ASN A 205 -0.53 6.04 15.50
CA ASN A 205 0.86 6.02 15.94
C ASN A 205 1.32 4.60 16.27
N MET A 206 2.56 4.28 15.88
CA MET A 206 3.21 3.03 16.21
C MET A 206 4.58 3.28 16.83
N ALA A 207 4.82 2.71 18.00
CA ALA A 207 6.12 2.74 18.68
C ALA A 207 6.45 1.32 19.20
N ASP A 208 7.70 0.89 19.06
CA ASP A 208 8.24 -0.37 19.60
C ASP A 208 7.37 -1.60 19.30
N GLY A 209 6.78 -1.65 18.11
CA GLY A 209 5.93 -2.75 17.67
C GLY A 209 4.50 -2.72 18.20
N LEU A 210 4.09 -1.64 18.88
CA LEU A 210 2.74 -1.47 19.44
C LEU A 210 2.03 -0.32 18.76
N ILE A 211 0.72 -0.47 18.55
CA ILE A 211 -0.16 0.65 18.22
C ILE A 211 -0.38 1.47 19.49
N CYS A 212 -0.10 2.76 19.41
CA CYS A 212 -0.33 3.70 20.50
C CYS A 212 -1.62 4.47 20.22
N GLU A 213 -2.63 4.35 21.08
CA GLU A 213 -3.81 5.20 21.05
C GLU A 213 -3.46 6.60 21.59
N GLY A 214 -3.80 7.63 20.84
CA GLY A 214 -3.68 9.02 21.27
C GLY A 214 -2.53 9.77 20.61
N ILE A 215 -2.88 10.53 19.61
CA ILE A 215 -2.49 11.89 19.19
C ILE A 215 -3.22 12.17 17.87
N SER A 216 -4.56 12.06 17.86
CA SER A 216 -5.37 12.64 16.78
C SER A 216 -5.60 14.15 16.95
N ASP A 217 -5.22 14.74 18.09
CA ASP A 217 -5.55 16.14 18.43
C ASP A 217 -4.37 17.12 18.34
N MET A 218 -3.18 16.69 17.89
CA MET A 218 -2.02 17.60 17.78
C MET A 218 -1.76 18.18 16.39
N LEU A 219 -2.58 17.89 15.41
CA LEU A 219 -2.55 18.57 14.12
C LEU A 219 -3.72 19.55 14.06
N SER A 220 -3.62 20.63 14.85
CA SER A 220 -4.46 21.82 14.67
C SER A 220 -4.28 22.32 13.22
N LYS A 221 -5.41 22.69 12.61
CA LYS A 221 -5.53 23.12 11.21
C LYS A 221 -4.83 24.44 10.87
N ASP A 222 -3.92 24.93 11.70
CA ASP A 222 -3.43 26.31 11.64
C ASP A 222 -2.02 26.48 11.01
N ASP A 223 -1.43 25.43 10.43
CA ASP A 223 -0.12 25.54 9.75
C ASP A 223 -0.14 24.93 8.32
N VAL A 224 -1.14 25.28 7.50
CA VAL A 224 -1.13 24.97 6.04
C VAL A 224 -1.25 26.26 5.23
#